data_a2306bdb8ab8bf14fbbc48c551830195
#
_entry.id   a2306bdb8ab8bf14fbbc48c551830195
#
_cell.length_a   1.000
_cell.length_b   1.000
_cell.length_c   1.000
_cell.angle_alpha   90.00
_cell.angle_beta   90.00
_cell.angle_gamma   90.00
#
_symmetry.space_group_name_H-M   'P 1'
#
loop_
_entity.id
_entity.type
_entity.pdbx_description
1 polymer ?
#
loop_
_entity_poly.entity_id
_entity_poly.type
_entity_poly.pdbx_seq_one_letter_code
_entity_poly.pdbx_strand_id
1 'polypeptide(L)'
;MGKRAGEMAVQILEGTDCAGISIVMEPPKVYCFDENVMRRFGISASKLPGDAVIINHRETFWEKNRDTIRATLVIAAVALAMVVWLAVDNMRRRKMNEVITRANEKLSYSAHYDVLTHLKNRSVFMEDIRQRIVSGEEFTVFMYDLDNFKRVNDTYGHNTGDEVLREVALRSLAVEDGHFTPYRLAGDEFVALIDCGDYRVIERYASGLMERLQKPCRMGEADEALGVSLGIAVWPEHGADATELLAAADAAMYTVKKNGKNGFAFYKEPCAP
;
A
#
# COMPACT_ATOMS: atom_id res chain seq x y z
N MET A 1 -32.52 -30.49 -70.19
CA MET A 1 -33.54 -30.87 -71.20
C MET A 1 -34.86 -31.23 -70.52
N GLY A 2 -34.94 -32.17 -69.57
CA GLY A 2 -36.20 -32.64 -68.98
C GLY A 2 -37.09 -31.60 -68.31
N LYS A 3 -36.54 -30.60 -67.60
CA LYS A 3 -37.36 -29.55 -66.97
C LYS A 3 -38.16 -28.71 -67.98
N ARG A 4 -37.52 -28.26 -69.08
CA ARG A 4 -38.16 -27.47 -70.12
C ARG A 4 -39.16 -28.28 -70.91
N ALA A 5 -38.83 -29.58 -71.15
CA ALA A 5 -39.82 -30.49 -71.84
C ALA A 5 -41.06 -30.69 -70.93
N GLY A 6 -40.85 -30.77 -69.60
CA GLY A 6 -41.92 -30.86 -68.59
C GLY A 6 -42.77 -29.55 -68.59
N GLU A 7 -42.14 -28.38 -68.59
CA GLU A 7 -42.83 -27.08 -68.68
C GLU A 7 -43.66 -26.91 -69.98
N MET A 8 -43.09 -27.36 -71.07
CA MET A 8 -43.83 -27.37 -72.36
C MET A 8 -45.00 -28.37 -72.34
N ALA A 9 -44.83 -29.56 -71.73
CA ALA A 9 -45.92 -30.51 -71.58
C ALA A 9 -47.06 -29.97 -70.71
N VAL A 10 -46.73 -29.24 -69.63
CA VAL A 10 -47.72 -28.62 -68.75
C VAL A 10 -48.49 -27.54 -69.51
N GLN A 11 -47.83 -26.69 -70.32
CA GLN A 11 -48.49 -25.67 -71.16
C GLN A 11 -49.45 -26.31 -72.13
N ILE A 12 -49.09 -27.44 -72.72
CA ILE A 12 -50.03 -28.18 -73.66
C ILE A 12 -51.22 -28.72 -72.87
N LEU A 13 -51.04 -29.26 -71.73
CA LEU A 13 -52.09 -29.77 -70.84
C LEU A 13 -53.02 -28.67 -70.33
N GLU A 14 -52.55 -27.45 -70.22
CA GLU A 14 -53.28 -26.27 -69.77
C GLU A 14 -54.06 -25.64 -70.99
N GLY A 15 -53.98 -26.25 -72.18
CA GLY A 15 -54.76 -25.87 -73.33
C GLY A 15 -54.08 -24.88 -74.31
N THR A 16 -52.76 -24.69 -74.17
CA THR A 16 -51.99 -23.89 -75.13
C THR A 16 -51.85 -24.67 -76.44
N ASP A 17 -52.19 -24.06 -77.53
CA ASP A 17 -52.03 -24.70 -78.86
C ASP A 17 -50.57 -24.98 -79.18
N CYS A 18 -50.29 -26.23 -79.60
CA CYS A 18 -48.94 -26.67 -79.93
C CYS A 18 -48.23 -25.78 -80.98
N ALA A 19 -48.99 -25.12 -81.86
CA ALA A 19 -48.44 -24.23 -82.82
C ALA A 19 -47.89 -22.93 -82.23
N GLY A 20 -48.34 -22.56 -81.01
CA GLY A 20 -47.91 -21.33 -80.31
C GLY A 20 -46.66 -21.53 -79.44
N ILE A 21 -46.20 -22.76 -79.26
CA ILE A 21 -45.02 -23.10 -78.40
C ILE A 21 -43.77 -22.98 -79.27
N SER A 22 -42.91 -22.01 -78.96
CA SER A 22 -41.67 -21.77 -79.69
C SER A 22 -40.75 -22.98 -79.62
N ILE A 23 -40.28 -23.49 -80.77
CA ILE A 23 -39.29 -24.57 -80.85
C ILE A 23 -37.94 -24.07 -80.26
N VAL A 24 -37.46 -24.70 -79.20
CA VAL A 24 -36.19 -24.36 -78.63
C VAL A 24 -35.08 -24.93 -79.50
N MET A 25 -34.49 -24.11 -80.35
CA MET A 25 -33.42 -24.52 -81.27
C MET A 25 -32.06 -24.73 -80.62
N GLU A 26 -31.76 -24.12 -79.41
CA GLU A 26 -30.50 -24.29 -78.70
C GLU A 26 -30.74 -24.85 -77.31
N PRO A 27 -30.30 -26.06 -77.03
CA PRO A 27 -30.31 -26.57 -75.69
C PRO A 27 -29.31 -25.71 -74.81
N PRO A 28 -29.69 -25.40 -73.57
CA PRO A 28 -28.74 -24.74 -72.67
C PRO A 28 -27.47 -25.59 -72.54
N LYS A 29 -26.34 -25.10 -73.00
CA LYS A 29 -25.03 -25.73 -72.87
C LYS A 29 -24.56 -25.51 -71.45
N VAL A 30 -24.79 -26.48 -70.53
CA VAL A 30 -24.24 -26.48 -69.18
C VAL A 30 -23.05 -27.47 -69.21
N TYR A 31 -21.87 -26.95 -68.96
CA TYR A 31 -20.67 -27.79 -68.81
C TYR A 31 -20.69 -28.46 -67.46
N CYS A 32 -20.89 -29.79 -67.43
CA CYS A 32 -20.85 -30.57 -66.17
C CYS A 32 -19.53 -31.36 -66.11
N PHE A 33 -18.78 -31.17 -65.02
CA PHE A 33 -17.53 -31.87 -64.81
C PHE A 33 -17.66 -32.71 -63.55
N ASP A 34 -17.30 -34.02 -63.62
CA ASP A 34 -17.24 -34.89 -62.48
C ASP A 34 -15.90 -34.74 -61.77
N GLU A 35 -15.93 -34.38 -60.44
CA GLU A 35 -14.71 -34.12 -59.70
C GLU A 35 -13.79 -35.34 -59.63
N ASN A 36 -14.33 -36.56 -59.51
CA ASN A 36 -13.52 -37.77 -59.47
C ASN A 36 -12.76 -37.96 -60.79
N VAL A 37 -13.40 -37.64 -61.92
CA VAL A 37 -12.77 -37.68 -63.25
C VAL A 37 -11.73 -36.58 -63.38
N MET A 38 -12.05 -35.37 -62.92
CA MET A 38 -11.11 -34.25 -62.93
C MET A 38 -9.84 -34.57 -62.14
N ARG A 39 -10.00 -35.12 -60.91
CA ARG A 39 -8.84 -35.58 -60.10
C ARG A 39 -8.03 -36.65 -60.81
N ARG A 40 -8.67 -37.63 -61.46
CA ARG A 40 -7.94 -38.69 -62.19
C ARG A 40 -7.06 -38.16 -63.31
N PHE A 41 -7.53 -37.08 -63.99
CA PHE A 41 -6.81 -36.46 -65.08
C PHE A 41 -6.04 -35.20 -64.71
N GLY A 42 -5.97 -34.84 -63.41
CA GLY A 42 -5.21 -33.66 -62.94
C GLY A 42 -5.76 -32.32 -63.40
N ILE A 43 -7.07 -32.24 -63.67
CA ILE A 43 -7.74 -30.98 -64.13
C ILE A 43 -8.10 -30.17 -62.92
N SER A 44 -7.55 -28.98 -62.79
CA SER A 44 -7.91 -28.02 -61.73
C SER A 44 -9.22 -27.31 -62.03
N ALA A 45 -10.05 -27.13 -61.00
CA ALA A 45 -11.29 -26.37 -61.08
C ALA A 45 -11.08 -24.90 -61.59
N SER A 46 -9.90 -24.31 -61.33
CA SER A 46 -9.56 -22.97 -61.80
C SER A 46 -9.38 -22.85 -63.35
N LYS A 47 -9.30 -23.96 -64.06
CA LYS A 47 -9.20 -24.04 -65.54
C LYS A 47 -10.51 -24.23 -66.24
N LEU A 48 -11.61 -24.37 -65.47
CA LEU A 48 -12.94 -24.56 -66.01
C LEU A 48 -13.59 -23.24 -66.37
N PRO A 49 -14.53 -23.24 -67.38
CA PRO A 49 -15.36 -22.08 -67.64
C PRO A 49 -16.15 -21.65 -66.40
N GLY A 50 -16.40 -20.35 -66.24
CA GLY A 50 -17.07 -19.82 -65.04
C GLY A 50 -18.51 -20.29 -64.81
N ASP A 51 -19.16 -20.86 -65.86
CA ASP A 51 -20.51 -21.45 -65.84
C ASP A 51 -20.51 -22.98 -65.69
N ALA A 52 -19.34 -23.58 -65.46
CA ALA A 52 -19.19 -25.02 -65.27
C ALA A 52 -19.77 -25.47 -63.94
N VAL A 53 -20.60 -26.54 -64.00
CA VAL A 53 -21.16 -27.20 -62.82
C VAL A 53 -20.29 -28.40 -62.48
N ILE A 54 -19.75 -28.43 -61.29
CA ILE A 54 -18.98 -29.59 -60.76
C ILE A 54 -19.98 -30.52 -60.07
N ILE A 55 -20.04 -31.78 -60.52
CA ILE A 55 -20.85 -32.82 -59.96
C ILE A 55 -19.97 -33.81 -59.17
N ASN A 56 -20.56 -34.54 -58.24
CA ASN A 56 -19.87 -35.48 -57.37
C ASN A 56 -18.75 -34.87 -56.52
N HIS A 57 -18.83 -33.55 -56.18
CA HIS A 57 -17.94 -32.89 -55.28
C HIS A 57 -18.03 -33.56 -53.88
N ARG A 58 -16.90 -34.06 -53.38
CA ARG A 58 -16.77 -34.56 -52.00
C ARG A 58 -16.25 -33.41 -51.13
N GLU A 59 -17.12 -32.89 -50.32
CA GLU A 59 -16.71 -31.94 -49.31
C GLU A 59 -15.57 -32.53 -48.46
N THR A 60 -14.49 -31.81 -48.33
CA THR A 60 -13.40 -32.16 -47.41
C THR A 60 -13.87 -31.96 -45.98
N PHE A 61 -13.20 -32.67 -44.98
CA PHE A 61 -13.50 -32.50 -43.56
C PHE A 61 -13.47 -31.00 -43.16
N TRP A 62 -12.55 -30.24 -43.70
CA TRP A 62 -12.36 -28.80 -43.43
C TRP A 62 -13.52 -27.96 -43.98
N GLU A 63 -14.00 -28.26 -45.19
CA GLU A 63 -15.13 -27.56 -45.79
C GLU A 63 -16.41 -27.79 -45.00
N LYS A 64 -16.68 -29.09 -44.69
CA LYS A 64 -17.86 -29.49 -43.95
C LYS A 64 -17.93 -28.93 -42.54
N ASN A 65 -16.78 -28.78 -41.85
CA ASN A 65 -16.71 -28.33 -40.46
C ASN A 65 -16.18 -26.89 -40.31
N ARG A 66 -16.06 -26.15 -41.39
CA ARG A 66 -15.44 -24.80 -41.44
C ARG A 66 -15.98 -23.83 -40.39
N ASP A 67 -17.30 -23.75 -40.25
CA ASP A 67 -17.94 -22.82 -39.32
C ASP A 67 -17.81 -23.27 -37.87
N THR A 68 -17.86 -24.59 -37.62
CA THR A 68 -17.60 -25.17 -36.29
C THR A 68 -16.16 -24.90 -35.85
N ILE A 69 -15.20 -25.13 -36.74
CA ILE A 69 -13.77 -24.88 -36.46
C ILE A 69 -13.53 -23.36 -36.17
N ARG A 70 -14.14 -22.50 -36.98
CA ARG A 70 -14.03 -21.03 -36.74
C ARG A 70 -14.62 -20.62 -35.38
N ALA A 71 -15.82 -21.14 -35.06
CA ALA A 71 -16.48 -20.86 -33.80
C ALA A 71 -15.62 -21.35 -32.62
N THR A 72 -15.06 -22.57 -32.71
CA THR A 72 -14.17 -23.11 -31.66
C THR A 72 -12.92 -22.26 -31.48
N LEU A 73 -12.28 -21.83 -32.55
CA LEU A 73 -11.10 -20.96 -32.48
C LEU A 73 -11.40 -19.60 -31.84
N VAL A 74 -12.56 -19.01 -32.17
CA VAL A 74 -12.99 -17.73 -31.55
C VAL A 74 -13.23 -17.93 -30.05
N ILE A 75 -13.93 -18.98 -29.66
CA ILE A 75 -14.18 -19.30 -28.23
C ILE A 75 -12.84 -19.51 -27.50
N ALA A 76 -11.92 -20.28 -28.07
CA ALA A 76 -10.61 -20.51 -27.50
C ALA A 76 -9.79 -19.20 -27.35
N ALA A 77 -9.85 -18.33 -28.35
CA ALA A 77 -9.17 -17.03 -28.29
C ALA A 77 -9.76 -16.11 -27.20
N VAL A 78 -11.08 -16.08 -27.07
CA VAL A 78 -11.75 -15.29 -25.99
C VAL A 78 -11.42 -15.87 -24.62
N ALA A 79 -11.44 -17.18 -24.46
CA ALA A 79 -11.07 -17.85 -23.20
C ALA A 79 -9.61 -17.54 -22.81
N LEU A 80 -8.69 -17.61 -23.78
CA LEU A 80 -7.28 -17.25 -23.55
C LEU A 80 -7.12 -15.78 -23.14
N ALA A 81 -7.79 -14.87 -23.85
CA ALA A 81 -7.77 -13.44 -23.52
C ALA A 81 -8.30 -13.19 -22.09
N MET A 82 -9.36 -13.89 -21.69
CA MET A 82 -9.93 -13.81 -20.34
C MET A 82 -8.94 -14.28 -19.28
N VAL A 83 -8.26 -15.43 -19.50
CA VAL A 83 -7.23 -15.96 -18.59
C VAL A 83 -6.07 -14.96 -18.42
N VAL A 84 -5.58 -14.41 -19.54
CA VAL A 84 -4.52 -13.40 -19.51
C VAL A 84 -4.97 -12.15 -18.75
N TRP A 85 -6.18 -11.66 -19.01
CA TRP A 85 -6.73 -10.51 -18.30
C TRP A 85 -6.84 -10.77 -16.80
N LEU A 86 -7.38 -11.92 -16.37
CA LEU A 86 -7.48 -12.31 -14.97
C LEU A 86 -6.10 -12.41 -14.31
N ALA A 87 -5.11 -12.96 -15.00
CA ALA A 87 -3.75 -13.06 -14.49
C ALA A 87 -3.14 -11.66 -14.26
N VAL A 88 -3.29 -10.76 -15.24
CA VAL A 88 -2.81 -9.36 -15.13
C VAL A 88 -3.53 -8.61 -14.01
N ASP A 89 -4.86 -8.73 -13.92
CA ASP A 89 -5.65 -8.09 -12.85
C ASP A 89 -5.23 -8.60 -11.46
N ASN A 90 -5.07 -9.92 -11.31
CA ASN A 90 -4.60 -10.50 -10.05
C ASN A 90 -3.19 -10.00 -9.66
N MET A 91 -2.27 -9.89 -10.63
CA MET A 91 -0.93 -9.32 -10.38
C MET A 91 -0.99 -7.86 -9.95
N ARG A 92 -1.87 -7.05 -10.58
CA ARG A 92 -2.09 -5.65 -10.19
C ARG A 92 -2.66 -5.53 -8.78
N ARG A 93 -3.67 -6.35 -8.45
CA ARG A 93 -4.28 -6.38 -7.11
C ARG A 93 -3.27 -6.76 -6.03
N ARG A 94 -2.41 -7.76 -6.27
CA ARG A 94 -1.35 -8.15 -5.32
C ARG A 94 -0.40 -7.00 -5.05
N LYS A 95 0.11 -6.32 -6.10
CA LYS A 95 0.99 -5.15 -5.94
C LYS A 95 0.31 -4.01 -5.18
N MET A 96 -0.96 -3.74 -5.48
CA MET A 96 -1.71 -2.70 -4.78
C MET A 96 -1.88 -3.04 -3.29
N ASN A 97 -2.25 -4.28 -2.97
CA ASN A 97 -2.38 -4.73 -1.59
C ASN A 97 -1.06 -4.62 -0.81
N GLU A 98 0.09 -4.98 -1.42
CA GLU A 98 1.40 -4.79 -0.79
C GLU A 98 1.68 -3.32 -0.47
N VAL A 99 1.36 -2.40 -1.38
CA VAL A 99 1.54 -0.96 -1.16
C VAL A 99 0.63 -0.47 -0.02
N ILE A 100 -0.64 -0.89 -0.01
CA ILE A 100 -1.61 -0.53 1.04
C ILE A 100 -1.15 -1.07 2.39
N THR A 101 -0.71 -2.34 2.45
CA THR A 101 -0.23 -2.94 3.70
C THR A 101 0.97 -2.18 4.25
N ARG A 102 1.98 -1.91 3.43
CA ARG A 102 3.16 -1.11 3.84
C ARG A 102 2.80 0.32 4.26
N ALA A 103 1.84 0.95 3.57
CA ALA A 103 1.36 2.28 3.96
C ALA A 103 0.64 2.23 5.31
N ASN A 104 -0.21 1.24 5.55
CA ASN A 104 -0.90 1.05 6.82
C ASN A 104 0.06 0.74 7.97
N GLU A 105 1.09 -0.09 7.73
CA GLU A 105 2.15 -0.36 8.72
C GLU A 105 2.90 0.93 9.11
N LYS A 106 3.28 1.75 8.13
CA LYS A 106 3.91 3.05 8.39
C LYS A 106 2.99 4.01 9.14
N LEU A 107 1.72 4.08 8.76
CA LEU A 107 0.72 4.90 9.45
C LEU A 107 0.50 4.42 10.89
N SER A 108 0.37 3.13 11.09
CA SER A 108 0.25 2.52 12.43
C SER A 108 1.49 2.79 13.27
N TYR A 109 2.68 2.66 12.69
CA TYR A 109 3.93 2.96 13.38
C TYR A 109 4.00 4.44 13.80
N SER A 110 3.77 5.38 12.88
CA SER A 110 3.80 6.82 13.16
C SER A 110 2.67 7.30 14.09
N ALA A 111 1.57 6.54 14.20
CA ALA A 111 0.52 6.81 15.17
C ALA A 111 0.98 6.57 16.62
N HIS A 112 1.99 5.73 16.85
CA HIS A 112 2.44 5.34 18.18
C HIS A 112 3.88 5.71 18.49
N TYR A 113 4.73 5.88 17.48
CA TYR A 113 6.17 6.13 17.65
C TYR A 113 6.60 7.40 16.94
N ASP A 114 7.59 8.10 17.51
CA ASP A 114 8.30 9.17 16.85
C ASP A 114 9.21 8.59 15.76
N VAL A 115 9.09 9.08 14.53
CA VAL A 115 9.79 8.52 13.35
C VAL A 115 11.30 8.72 13.41
N LEU A 116 11.78 9.79 14.09
CA LEU A 116 13.20 10.11 14.20
C LEU A 116 13.90 9.27 15.27
N THR A 117 13.29 9.19 16.44
CA THR A 117 13.92 8.60 17.64
C THR A 117 13.44 7.19 17.95
N HIS A 118 12.35 6.74 17.33
CA HIS A 118 11.68 5.48 17.58
C HIS A 118 11.14 5.30 19.01
N LEU A 119 11.15 6.35 19.83
CA LEU A 119 10.46 6.37 21.11
C LEU A 119 8.94 6.41 20.89
N LYS A 120 8.17 5.99 21.90
CA LYS A 120 6.73 6.25 21.94
C LYS A 120 6.49 7.75 21.81
N ASN A 121 5.45 8.12 21.05
CA ASN A 121 5.14 9.51 20.77
C ASN A 121 4.19 10.12 21.82
N ARG A 122 3.84 11.41 21.64
CA ARG A 122 2.91 12.14 22.50
C ARG A 122 1.55 11.45 22.67
N SER A 123 1.04 10.82 21.60
CA SER A 123 -0.28 10.17 21.64
C SER A 123 -0.28 8.98 22.61
N VAL A 124 0.75 8.15 22.53
CA VAL A 124 0.91 7.00 23.44
C VAL A 124 1.21 7.47 24.87
N PHE A 125 2.03 8.51 25.04
CA PHE A 125 2.26 9.10 26.35
C PHE A 125 0.94 9.53 27.03
N MET A 126 0.07 10.23 26.29
CA MET A 126 -1.23 10.69 26.82
C MET A 126 -2.19 9.54 27.14
N GLU A 127 -2.08 8.44 26.44
CA GLU A 127 -2.83 7.21 26.74
C GLU A 127 -2.29 6.53 27.99
N ASP A 128 -0.97 6.29 28.05
CA ASP A 128 -0.29 5.60 29.14
C ASP A 128 -0.45 6.38 30.49
N ILE A 129 -0.36 7.72 30.49
CA ILE A 129 -0.57 8.53 31.69
C ILE A 129 -2.02 8.46 32.20
N ARG A 130 -3.02 8.48 31.28
CA ARG A 130 -4.43 8.32 31.68
C ARG A 130 -4.70 6.95 32.30
N GLN A 131 -4.12 5.91 31.74
CA GLN A 131 -4.27 4.56 32.28
C GLN A 131 -3.68 4.46 33.69
N ARG A 132 -2.51 5.09 33.97
CA ARG A 132 -1.90 5.12 35.31
C ARG A 132 -2.76 5.90 36.31
N ILE A 133 -3.32 7.03 35.90
CA ILE A 133 -4.27 7.80 36.74
C ILE A 133 -5.48 6.94 37.11
N VAL A 134 -6.03 6.18 36.18
CA VAL A 134 -7.18 5.30 36.41
C VAL A 134 -6.79 4.11 37.32
N SER A 135 -5.58 3.58 37.23
CA SER A 135 -5.11 2.50 38.11
C SER A 135 -4.99 2.93 39.59
N GLY A 136 -4.77 4.22 39.81
CA GLY A 136 -4.63 4.78 41.17
C GLY A 136 -3.29 4.51 41.83
N GLU A 137 -2.33 3.93 41.11
CA GLU A 137 -0.98 3.70 41.61
C GLU A 137 -0.12 4.96 41.46
N GLU A 138 0.75 5.22 42.45
CA GLU A 138 1.67 6.36 42.39
C GLU A 138 2.66 6.21 41.24
N PHE A 139 2.85 7.27 40.49
CA PHE A 139 3.83 7.35 39.41
C PHE A 139 4.40 8.76 39.28
N THR A 140 5.50 8.88 38.55
CA THR A 140 6.22 10.12 38.34
C THR A 140 6.35 10.46 36.87
N VAL A 141 6.21 11.74 36.54
CA VAL A 141 6.49 12.32 35.23
C VAL A 141 7.82 13.06 35.27
N PHE A 142 8.74 12.67 34.39
CA PHE A 142 9.93 13.46 34.06
C PHE A 142 9.64 14.21 32.77
N MET A 143 9.94 15.50 32.73
CA MET A 143 9.95 16.31 31.51
C MET A 143 11.32 16.92 31.35
N TYR A 144 11.98 16.66 30.20
CA TYR A 144 13.35 17.12 29.99
C TYR A 144 13.56 17.61 28.55
N ASP A 145 14.48 18.56 28.45
CA ASP A 145 14.75 19.32 27.23
C ASP A 145 16.27 19.57 27.13
N LEU A 146 16.76 19.59 25.89
CA LEU A 146 18.18 19.80 25.61
C LEU A 146 18.54 21.28 25.65
N ASP A 147 19.40 21.64 26.58
CA ASP A 147 19.81 23.03 26.72
C ASP A 147 20.55 23.57 25.50
N ASN A 148 20.05 24.67 24.95
CA ASN A 148 20.61 25.30 23.76
C ASN A 148 20.64 24.45 22.49
N PHE A 149 19.72 23.47 22.32
CA PHE A 149 19.66 22.60 21.16
C PHE A 149 19.54 23.37 19.82
N LYS A 150 18.86 24.53 19.83
CA LYS A 150 18.84 25.41 18.68
C LYS A 150 20.25 25.80 18.21
N ARG A 151 21.17 26.06 19.14
CA ARG A 151 22.59 26.39 18.80
C ARG A 151 23.28 25.22 18.10
N VAL A 152 22.97 23.99 18.48
CA VAL A 152 23.48 22.78 17.79
C VAL A 152 23.02 22.77 16.32
N ASN A 153 21.73 22.99 16.08
CA ASN A 153 21.19 23.07 14.74
C ASN A 153 21.79 24.21 13.91
N ASP A 154 21.93 25.41 14.55
CA ASP A 154 22.45 26.58 13.88
C ASP A 154 23.95 26.47 13.56
N THR A 155 24.72 25.72 14.37
CA THR A 155 26.17 25.54 14.21
C THR A 155 26.56 24.37 13.35
N TYR A 156 25.92 23.23 13.57
CA TYR A 156 26.29 21.92 12.97
C TYR A 156 25.28 21.41 11.94
N GLY A 157 24.16 22.11 11.77
CA GLY A 157 23.08 21.76 10.85
C GLY A 157 22.08 20.75 11.45
N HIS A 158 20.89 20.69 10.84
CA HIS A 158 19.78 19.85 11.30
C HIS A 158 20.09 18.36 11.33
N ASN A 159 20.92 17.86 10.41
CA ASN A 159 21.31 16.43 10.39
C ASN A 159 22.05 16.05 11.68
N THR A 160 22.99 16.89 12.14
CA THR A 160 23.69 16.67 13.40
C THR A 160 22.73 16.77 14.59
N GLY A 161 21.78 17.72 14.56
CA GLY A 161 20.73 17.81 15.57
C GLY A 161 19.88 16.53 15.63
N ASP A 162 19.52 15.96 14.49
CA ASP A 162 18.79 14.70 14.40
C ASP A 162 19.59 13.52 15.00
N GLU A 163 20.91 13.48 14.77
CA GLU A 163 21.79 12.48 15.38
C GLU A 163 21.84 12.62 16.91
N VAL A 164 21.94 13.84 17.41
CA VAL A 164 21.88 14.12 18.85
C VAL A 164 20.56 13.67 19.46
N LEU A 165 19.43 13.95 18.82
CA LEU A 165 18.11 13.50 19.30
C LEU A 165 17.99 11.97 19.34
N ARG A 166 18.54 11.27 18.35
CA ARG A 166 18.62 9.78 18.37
C ARG A 166 19.48 9.28 19.52
N GLU A 167 20.61 9.92 19.75
CA GLU A 167 21.51 9.55 20.85
C GLU A 167 20.85 9.76 22.22
N VAL A 168 20.15 10.89 22.42
CA VAL A 168 19.35 11.14 23.63
C VAL A 168 18.29 10.07 23.85
N ALA A 169 17.60 9.67 22.79
CA ALA A 169 16.61 8.59 22.86
C ALA A 169 17.25 7.25 23.27
N LEU A 170 18.36 6.88 22.66
CA LEU A 170 19.10 5.65 23.01
C LEU A 170 19.56 5.66 24.45
N ARG A 171 20.07 6.80 24.94
CA ARG A 171 20.51 6.96 26.35
C ARG A 171 19.35 6.89 27.33
N SER A 172 18.18 7.44 26.94
CA SER A 172 16.96 7.33 27.74
C SER A 172 16.45 5.90 27.82
N LEU A 173 16.46 5.15 26.71
CA LEU A 173 16.12 3.73 26.70
C LEU A 173 17.10 2.87 27.53
N ALA A 174 18.36 3.28 27.65
CA ALA A 174 19.34 2.56 28.46
C ALA A 174 19.09 2.68 29.98
N VAL A 175 18.16 3.52 30.43
CA VAL A 175 17.65 3.60 31.81
C VAL A 175 16.49 2.64 32.03
N GLU A 176 15.88 2.13 30.95
CA GLU A 176 14.69 1.29 30.99
C GLU A 176 14.98 -0.02 31.74
N ASP A 177 14.26 -0.23 32.84
CA ASP A 177 14.32 -1.42 33.70
C ASP A 177 12.93 -2.04 33.95
N GLY A 178 11.96 -1.67 33.12
CA GLY A 178 10.55 -2.05 33.25
C GLY A 178 9.70 -1.07 34.04
N HIS A 179 10.31 -0.14 34.78
CA HIS A 179 9.62 0.90 35.54
C HIS A 179 9.80 2.29 34.94
N PHE A 180 10.76 2.47 34.02
CA PHE A 180 11.05 3.74 33.34
C PHE A 180 10.69 3.63 31.86
N THR A 181 9.77 4.44 31.37
CA THR A 181 9.35 4.44 29.96
C THR A 181 9.56 5.82 29.37
N PRO A 182 10.48 6.00 28.40
CA PRO A 182 10.74 7.27 27.74
C PRO A 182 9.83 7.49 26.52
N TYR A 183 9.48 8.77 26.27
CA TYR A 183 8.69 9.24 25.13
C TYR A 183 9.32 10.51 24.56
N ARG A 184 8.98 10.82 23.29
CA ARG A 184 9.29 12.13 22.71
C ARG A 184 8.00 12.87 22.38
N LEU A 185 7.85 14.10 22.87
CA LEU A 185 6.65 14.89 22.63
C LEU A 185 6.73 15.67 21.32
N ALA A 186 7.81 16.42 21.12
CA ALA A 186 8.09 17.18 19.90
C ALA A 186 9.50 17.82 20.02
N GLY A 187 10.11 18.20 18.88
CA GLY A 187 11.37 18.95 18.88
C GLY A 187 12.46 18.31 19.74
N ASP A 188 12.92 19.02 20.74
CA ASP A 188 13.89 18.61 21.77
C ASP A 188 13.25 18.25 23.12
N GLU A 189 11.90 18.17 23.16
CA GLU A 189 11.14 17.85 24.38
C GLU A 189 10.93 16.35 24.51
N PHE A 190 11.42 15.78 25.59
CA PHE A 190 11.24 14.39 25.98
C PHE A 190 10.50 14.31 27.32
N VAL A 191 9.81 13.19 27.51
CA VAL A 191 9.20 12.86 28.81
C VAL A 191 9.47 11.40 29.15
N ALA A 192 9.40 11.07 30.44
CA ALA A 192 9.38 9.68 30.86
C ALA A 192 8.34 9.49 31.97
N LEU A 193 7.72 8.28 31.98
CA LEU A 193 6.90 7.80 33.09
C LEU A 193 7.70 6.80 33.92
N ILE A 194 7.61 6.93 35.25
CA ILE A 194 8.26 6.06 36.20
C ILE A 194 7.22 5.53 37.16
N ASP A 195 7.10 4.21 37.24
CA ASP A 195 6.11 3.52 38.10
C ASP A 195 6.59 3.52 39.56
N CYS A 196 6.72 4.72 40.14
CA CYS A 196 7.19 4.93 41.51
C CYS A 196 6.83 6.33 42.01
N GLY A 197 6.42 6.44 43.30
CA GLY A 197 6.21 7.69 44.03
C GLY A 197 7.29 7.98 45.08
N ASP A 198 8.22 7.07 45.36
CA ASP A 198 9.30 7.29 46.37
C ASP A 198 10.34 8.26 45.86
N TYR A 199 10.45 9.41 46.51
CA TYR A 199 11.36 10.50 46.14
C TYR A 199 12.84 10.08 46.07
N ARG A 200 13.27 9.15 46.91
CA ARG A 200 14.68 8.64 46.88
C ARG A 200 14.93 7.80 45.64
N VAL A 201 13.92 7.03 45.23
CA VAL A 201 14.01 6.21 44.01
C VAL A 201 13.96 7.11 42.78
N ILE A 202 13.05 8.10 42.79
CA ILE A 202 12.91 9.07 41.71
C ILE A 202 14.22 9.86 41.51
N GLU A 203 14.85 10.32 42.60
CA GLU A 203 16.13 11.04 42.57
C GLU A 203 17.27 10.18 41.96
N ARG A 204 17.28 8.89 42.22
CA ARG A 204 18.23 7.95 41.57
C ARG A 204 17.98 7.84 40.06
N TYR A 205 16.73 7.75 39.64
CA TYR A 205 16.40 7.76 38.20
C TYR A 205 16.79 9.07 37.54
N ALA A 206 16.50 10.20 38.18
CA ALA A 206 16.86 11.53 37.66
C ALA A 206 18.40 11.65 37.54
N SER A 207 19.14 11.32 38.58
CA SER A 207 20.60 11.37 38.58
C SER A 207 21.22 10.43 37.53
N GLY A 208 20.71 9.19 37.44
CA GLY A 208 21.19 8.22 36.46
C GLY A 208 20.88 8.61 35.02
N LEU A 209 19.70 9.22 34.76
CA LEU A 209 19.35 9.77 33.45
C LEU A 209 20.27 10.93 33.10
N MET A 210 20.44 11.90 34.03
CA MET A 210 21.31 13.05 33.82
C MET A 210 22.75 12.63 33.50
N GLU A 211 23.33 11.70 34.27
CA GLU A 211 24.69 11.20 34.04
C GLU A 211 24.84 10.62 32.61
N ARG A 212 23.83 9.93 32.11
CA ARG A 212 23.85 9.35 30.75
C ARG A 212 23.70 10.41 29.68
N LEU A 213 22.75 11.33 29.85
CA LEU A 213 22.44 12.36 28.87
C LEU A 213 23.56 13.40 28.72
N GLN A 214 24.28 13.71 29.82
CA GLN A 214 25.42 14.64 29.83
C GLN A 214 26.70 14.08 29.21
N LYS A 215 26.77 12.79 28.89
CA LYS A 215 27.93 12.26 28.16
C LYS A 215 28.10 12.95 26.83
N PRO A 216 29.35 13.22 26.40
CA PRO A 216 29.58 13.85 25.11
C PRO A 216 28.87 13.13 23.95
N CYS A 217 28.31 13.91 23.04
CA CYS A 217 27.76 13.45 21.78
C CYS A 217 28.66 13.91 20.64
N ARG A 218 28.78 13.13 19.61
CA ARG A 218 29.52 13.51 18.42
C ARG A 218 28.77 14.61 17.66
N MET A 219 29.40 15.78 17.47
CA MET A 219 28.87 16.90 16.71
C MET A 219 29.86 17.32 15.63
N GLY A 220 29.68 16.76 14.43
CA GLY A 220 30.67 16.92 13.35
C GLY A 220 31.98 16.21 13.69
N GLU A 221 33.08 16.96 13.84
CA GLU A 221 34.41 16.43 14.18
C GLU A 221 34.70 16.46 15.71
N ALA A 222 33.86 17.12 16.51
CA ALA A 222 34.04 17.28 17.94
C ALA A 222 33.06 16.44 18.74
N ASP A 223 33.50 16.05 19.96
CA ASP A 223 32.62 15.47 20.98
C ASP A 223 32.26 16.58 21.99
N GLU A 224 30.98 16.97 22.02
CA GLU A 224 30.50 18.02 22.93
C GLU A 224 29.44 17.46 23.88
N ALA A 225 29.47 17.91 25.12
CA ALA A 225 28.43 17.62 26.10
C ALA A 225 27.28 18.63 25.98
N LEU A 226 26.06 18.12 25.99
CA LEU A 226 24.85 18.94 26.06
C LEU A 226 24.34 19.00 27.49
N GLY A 227 23.94 20.20 27.93
CA GLY A 227 23.18 20.34 29.16
C GLY A 227 21.75 19.81 28.94
N VAL A 228 21.15 19.34 30.00
CA VAL A 228 19.76 18.87 30.04
C VAL A 228 19.08 19.49 31.25
N SER A 229 17.92 20.08 31.03
CA SER A 229 17.08 20.58 32.11
C SER A 229 15.90 19.64 32.30
N LEU A 230 15.74 19.09 33.51
CA LEU A 230 14.75 18.07 33.86
C LEU A 230 13.81 18.59 34.96
N GLY A 231 12.49 18.51 34.72
CA GLY A 231 11.46 18.78 35.71
C GLY A 231 10.75 17.49 36.13
N ILE A 232 10.37 17.38 37.38
CA ILE A 232 9.81 16.20 38.01
C ILE A 232 8.48 16.53 38.67
N ALA A 233 7.42 15.79 38.34
CA ALA A 233 6.13 15.86 38.98
C ALA A 233 5.65 14.47 39.39
N VAL A 234 5.14 14.33 40.61
CA VAL A 234 4.66 13.07 41.20
C VAL A 234 3.13 13.09 41.27
N TRP A 235 2.48 12.06 40.78
CA TRP A 235 1.05 11.87 40.93
C TRP A 235 0.75 11.05 42.21
N PRO A 236 -0.28 11.39 43.00
CA PRO A 236 -1.27 12.45 42.78
C PRO A 236 -0.87 13.83 43.38
N GLU A 237 0.28 13.96 44.00
CA GLU A 237 0.68 15.14 44.78
C GLU A 237 0.73 16.41 43.96
N HIS A 238 1.21 16.35 42.71
CA HIS A 238 1.48 17.53 41.86
C HIS A 238 0.47 17.75 40.73
N GLY A 239 -0.67 17.05 40.78
CA GLY A 239 -1.77 17.25 39.83
C GLY A 239 -2.77 16.09 39.85
N ALA A 240 -4.04 16.39 39.58
CA ALA A 240 -5.12 15.42 39.57
C ALA A 240 -5.33 14.78 38.20
N ASP A 241 -4.84 15.42 37.14
CA ASP A 241 -4.93 14.93 35.77
C ASP A 241 -3.62 15.08 34.98
N ALA A 242 -3.60 14.52 33.77
CA ALA A 242 -2.42 14.54 32.91
C ALA A 242 -1.96 15.96 32.54
N THR A 243 -2.89 16.90 32.42
CA THR A 243 -2.59 18.29 32.03
C THR A 243 -1.90 19.02 33.15
N GLU A 244 -2.42 18.88 34.38
CA GLU A 244 -1.85 19.46 35.58
C GLU A 244 -0.46 18.90 35.89
N LEU A 245 -0.28 17.57 35.79
CA LEU A 245 1.02 16.92 35.97
C LEU A 245 2.07 17.38 34.97
N LEU A 246 1.69 17.52 33.69
CA LEU A 246 2.60 18.03 32.67
C LEU A 246 2.96 19.49 32.94
N ALA A 247 2.00 20.32 33.32
CA ALA A 247 2.24 21.71 33.66
C ALA A 247 3.18 21.85 34.89
N ALA A 248 2.99 20.97 35.90
CA ALA A 248 3.87 20.92 37.06
C ALA A 248 5.31 20.51 36.69
N ALA A 249 5.47 19.47 35.87
CA ALA A 249 6.78 19.04 35.37
C ALA A 249 7.46 20.13 34.53
N ASP A 250 6.70 20.79 33.64
CA ASP A 250 7.23 21.91 32.83
C ASP A 250 7.66 23.09 33.70
N ALA A 251 6.86 23.49 34.70
CA ALA A 251 7.22 24.55 35.63
C ALA A 251 8.51 24.22 36.43
N ALA A 252 8.68 22.95 36.83
CA ALA A 252 9.90 22.48 37.47
C ALA A 252 11.09 22.56 36.53
N MET A 253 10.97 22.09 35.29
CA MET A 253 12.00 22.17 34.24
C MET A 253 12.37 23.62 33.93
N TYR A 254 11.38 24.50 33.82
CA TYR A 254 11.62 25.93 33.61
C TYR A 254 12.42 26.59 34.78
N THR A 255 12.19 26.13 36.01
CA THR A 255 12.95 26.56 37.19
C THR A 255 14.42 26.18 37.05
N VAL A 256 14.71 24.94 36.57
CA VAL A 256 16.09 24.51 36.27
C VAL A 256 16.71 25.38 35.19
N LYS A 257 16.00 25.66 34.10
CA LYS A 257 16.48 26.54 33.01
C LYS A 257 16.83 27.97 33.51
N LYS A 258 16.08 28.52 34.47
CA LYS A 258 16.36 29.84 35.08
C LYS A 258 17.56 29.82 36.04
N ASN A 259 17.77 28.69 36.73
CA ASN A 259 18.81 28.58 37.75
C ASN A 259 20.17 28.09 37.20
N GLY A 260 20.42 28.25 35.93
CA GLY A 260 21.72 27.92 35.32
C GLY A 260 21.71 26.69 34.42
N LYS A 261 20.54 26.05 34.22
CA LYS A 261 20.37 24.87 33.37
C LYS A 261 21.12 23.65 33.91
N ASN A 262 21.15 22.59 33.11
CA ASN A 262 21.95 21.38 33.35
C ASN A 262 21.74 20.76 34.74
N GLY A 263 20.50 20.40 35.08
CA GLY A 263 20.13 19.83 36.37
C GLY A 263 18.70 19.33 36.39
N PHE A 264 18.21 18.97 37.54
CA PHE A 264 16.82 18.59 37.73
C PHE A 264 16.20 19.26 38.96
N ALA A 265 14.88 19.40 38.97
CA ALA A 265 14.11 19.90 40.11
C ALA A 265 12.77 19.18 40.19
N PHE A 266 12.34 18.92 41.42
CA PHE A 266 10.94 18.57 41.70
C PHE A 266 10.05 19.82 41.61
N TYR A 267 8.84 19.63 41.15
CA TYR A 267 7.84 20.67 41.23
C TYR A 267 7.63 21.08 42.70
N LYS A 268 7.53 22.35 42.91
CA LYS A 268 7.14 22.92 44.22
C LYS A 268 5.98 23.86 43.96
N GLU A 269 4.88 23.64 44.65
CA GLU A 269 3.80 24.61 44.59
C GLU A 269 4.34 26.02 44.93
N PRO A 270 3.96 27.04 44.15
CA PRO A 270 4.30 28.41 44.51
C PRO A 270 3.68 28.64 45.90
N CYS A 271 4.52 29.06 46.87
CA CYS A 271 3.98 29.52 48.16
C CYS A 271 2.93 30.57 47.85
N ALA A 272 1.69 30.37 48.27
CA ALA A 272 0.64 31.37 48.18
C ALA A 272 1.17 32.65 48.87
N PRO A 273 0.99 33.84 48.25
CA PRO A 273 1.49 35.10 48.81
C PRO A 273 0.84 35.46 50.16
#